data_c71738c053adfd5b30500894b4ef4432
#
_entry.id   c71738c053adfd5b30500894b4ef4432
#
_cell.length_a   1.000
_cell.length_b   1.000
_cell.length_c   1.000
_cell.angle_alpha   90.00
_cell.angle_beta   90.00
_cell.angle_gamma   90.00
#
_symmetry.space_group_name_H-M   'P 1'
#
loop_
_entity.id
_entity.type
_entity.pdbx_description
1 polymer ?
#
loop_
_entity_poly.entity_id
_entity_poly.type
_entity_poly.pdbx_seq_one_letter_code
_entity_poly.pdbx_strand_id
1 'polypeptide(L)'
;VHELVHGVKLQVSMASFFQASQTAAEMLVSEVNEAAGETALSGGFGMVVDAYGGGGLFSATLLDNTTKTTLIESNPSACSDARRNLFDYNVKVDQISVEQWSPQPAGLVIADPARNGLGAVGVETLKLTDARRIVLVSCDAVAGARDIRLLTDAGYTCEGVTVLDLFPNTPHVEMVSAFSRNA
;
A
#
# COMPACT_ATOMS: atom_id res chain seq x y z
N VAL A 1 -16.16 -5.18 -13.44
CA VAL A 1 -17.09 -5.15 -12.30
C VAL A 1 -16.84 -3.90 -11.47
N HIS A 2 -17.70 -3.65 -10.49
CA HIS A 2 -17.48 -2.59 -9.52
C HIS A 2 -17.57 -3.20 -8.13
N GLU A 3 -16.65 -2.76 -7.27
CA GLU A 3 -16.63 -3.11 -5.85
C GLU A 3 -16.93 -1.86 -5.03
N LEU A 4 -17.54 -2.03 -3.87
CA LEU A 4 -17.85 -0.94 -2.95
C LEU A 4 -17.06 -1.16 -1.65
N VAL A 5 -16.18 -0.24 -1.29
CA VAL A 5 -15.36 -0.32 -0.07
C VAL A 5 -15.49 0.99 0.69
N HIS A 6 -15.97 0.93 1.93
CA HIS A 6 -16.27 2.13 2.75
C HIS A 6 -17.05 3.22 2.00
N GLY A 7 -18.01 2.83 1.14
CA GLY A 7 -18.81 3.76 0.35
C GLY A 7 -18.12 4.28 -0.92
N VAL A 8 -16.85 3.95 -1.15
CA VAL A 8 -16.12 4.30 -2.38
C VAL A 8 -16.35 3.22 -3.42
N LYS A 9 -16.80 3.62 -4.62
CA LYS A 9 -17.03 2.71 -5.74
C LYS A 9 -15.78 2.60 -6.60
N LEU A 10 -15.20 1.40 -6.66
CA LEU A 10 -14.00 1.09 -7.42
C LEU A 10 -14.35 0.25 -8.65
N GLN A 11 -13.83 0.63 -9.81
CA GLN A 11 -13.85 -0.23 -10.98
C GLN A 11 -12.71 -1.25 -10.89
N VAL A 12 -13.03 -2.52 -11.18
CA VAL A 12 -12.07 -3.62 -11.19
C VAL A 12 -12.21 -4.37 -12.52
N SER A 13 -11.18 -4.41 -13.30
CA SER A 13 -11.12 -5.18 -14.55
C SER A 13 -10.84 -6.66 -14.26
N MET A 14 -11.24 -7.56 -15.16
CA MET A 14 -11.04 -9.01 -15.00
C MET A 14 -9.57 -9.43 -14.90
N ALA A 15 -8.65 -8.63 -15.44
CA ALA A 15 -7.21 -8.88 -15.39
C ALA A 15 -6.51 -8.15 -14.25
N SER A 16 -7.27 -7.47 -13.38
CA SER A 16 -6.78 -6.78 -12.18
C SER A 16 -7.05 -7.64 -10.95
N PHE A 17 -6.11 -7.63 -10.00
CA PHE A 17 -6.33 -8.24 -8.69
C PHE A 17 -7.26 -7.36 -7.85
N PHE A 18 -8.09 -7.99 -7.04
CA PHE A 18 -8.85 -7.34 -5.97
C PHE A 18 -8.97 -8.27 -4.77
N GLN A 19 -9.29 -7.74 -3.61
CA GLN A 19 -9.47 -8.50 -2.36
C GLN A 19 -10.61 -9.52 -2.49
N ALA A 20 -10.51 -10.64 -1.76
CA ALA A 20 -11.39 -11.80 -1.89
C ALA A 20 -12.88 -11.50 -1.59
N SER A 21 -13.16 -10.48 -0.79
CA SER A 21 -14.52 -9.99 -0.48
C SER A 21 -14.52 -8.52 -0.10
N GLN A 22 -15.68 -7.88 -0.17
CA GLN A 22 -15.87 -6.51 0.30
C GLN A 22 -15.47 -6.36 1.77
N THR A 23 -15.91 -7.27 2.65
CA THR A 23 -15.56 -7.23 4.07
C THR A 23 -14.06 -7.34 4.29
N ALA A 24 -13.36 -8.20 3.55
CA ALA A 24 -11.91 -8.32 3.62
C ALA A 24 -11.22 -7.02 3.21
N ALA A 25 -11.68 -6.38 2.13
CA ALA A 25 -11.17 -5.09 1.69
C ALA A 25 -11.40 -3.98 2.73
N GLU A 26 -12.59 -3.91 3.32
CA GLU A 26 -12.93 -2.92 4.35
C GLU A 26 -12.12 -3.11 5.64
N MET A 27 -11.93 -4.34 6.09
CA MET A 27 -11.07 -4.64 7.25
C MET A 27 -9.62 -4.25 6.99
N LEU A 28 -9.09 -4.60 5.82
CA LEU A 28 -7.71 -4.27 5.46
C LEU A 28 -7.51 -2.76 5.37
N VAL A 29 -8.43 -2.04 4.71
CA VAL A 29 -8.39 -0.57 4.62
C VAL A 29 -8.44 0.07 6.00
N SER A 30 -9.28 -0.43 6.93
CA SER A 30 -9.36 0.07 8.30
C SER A 30 -8.03 -0.07 9.05
N GLU A 31 -7.38 -1.23 8.95
CA GLU A 31 -6.08 -1.47 9.58
C GLU A 31 -4.96 -0.62 8.97
N VAL A 32 -4.94 -0.47 7.65
CA VAL A 32 -3.96 0.40 6.98
C VAL A 32 -4.19 1.87 7.38
N ASN A 33 -5.44 2.31 7.54
CA ASN A 33 -5.78 3.64 8.04
C ASN A 33 -5.20 3.89 9.45
N GLU A 34 -5.40 2.95 10.36
CA GLU A 34 -4.87 3.03 11.72
C GLU A 34 -3.33 3.02 11.73
N ALA A 35 -2.73 2.11 10.98
CA ALA A 35 -1.28 1.99 10.86
C ALA A 35 -0.61 3.22 10.25
N ALA A 36 -1.23 3.86 9.27
CA ALA A 36 -0.72 5.08 8.62
C ALA A 36 -0.85 6.31 9.53
N GLY A 37 -2.00 6.47 10.17
CA GLY A 37 -2.35 7.62 11.00
C GLY A 37 -2.80 8.85 10.18
N GLU A 38 -3.72 9.61 10.74
CA GLU A 38 -4.40 10.74 10.08
C GLU A 38 -3.44 11.79 9.49
N THR A 39 -2.41 12.19 10.25
CA THR A 39 -1.44 13.20 9.79
C THR A 39 -0.70 12.75 8.54
N ALA A 40 -0.33 11.47 8.44
CA ALA A 40 0.36 10.96 7.27
C ALA A 40 -0.57 10.87 6.05
N LEU A 41 -1.80 10.40 6.25
CA LEU A 41 -2.81 10.25 5.19
C LEU A 41 -3.27 11.59 4.61
N SER A 42 -3.37 12.63 5.43
CA SER A 42 -3.69 14.00 4.96
C SER A 42 -2.52 14.72 4.27
N GLY A 43 -1.39 14.02 4.07
CA GLY A 43 -0.20 14.61 3.44
C GLY A 43 0.60 15.55 4.36
N GLY A 44 0.32 15.52 5.69
CA GLY A 44 1.05 16.36 6.65
C GLY A 44 2.54 16.08 6.77
N PHE A 45 2.98 14.90 6.31
CA PHE A 45 4.39 14.54 6.19
C PHE A 45 4.95 14.75 4.77
N GLY A 46 4.14 15.17 3.81
CA GLY A 46 4.51 15.38 2.41
C GLY A 46 3.80 14.42 1.46
N MET A 47 4.42 14.10 0.34
CA MET A 47 3.86 13.22 -0.69
C MET A 47 3.60 11.80 -0.14
N VAL A 48 2.51 11.19 -0.60
CA VAL A 48 2.21 9.78 -0.35
C VAL A 48 2.64 8.92 -1.53
N VAL A 49 3.21 7.76 -1.25
CA VAL A 49 3.50 6.72 -2.25
C VAL A 49 2.61 5.51 -1.96
N ASP A 50 1.81 5.11 -2.95
CA ASP A 50 1.01 3.87 -2.95
C ASP A 50 1.75 2.86 -3.84
N ALA A 51 2.65 2.08 -3.22
CA ALA A 51 3.52 1.14 -3.89
C ALA A 51 2.81 -0.22 -4.05
N TYR A 52 2.87 -0.80 -5.25
CA TYR A 52 2.06 -1.96 -5.66
C TYR A 52 0.56 -1.65 -5.58
N GLY A 53 0.18 -0.41 -5.93
CA GLY A 53 -1.13 0.17 -5.61
C GLY A 53 -2.32 -0.44 -6.37
N GLY A 54 -2.11 -1.38 -7.28
CA GLY A 54 -3.17 -2.08 -7.99
C GLY A 54 -4.14 -1.13 -8.68
N GLY A 55 -5.44 -1.32 -8.46
CA GLY A 55 -6.52 -0.45 -8.93
C GLY A 55 -6.74 0.81 -8.11
N GLY A 56 -5.88 1.11 -7.13
CA GLY A 56 -5.94 2.31 -6.30
C GLY A 56 -6.81 2.18 -5.05
N LEU A 57 -6.91 0.99 -4.46
CA LEU A 57 -7.75 0.74 -3.28
C LEU A 57 -7.41 1.72 -2.14
N PHE A 58 -6.16 1.76 -1.68
CA PHE A 58 -5.77 2.61 -0.56
C PHE A 58 -5.81 4.10 -0.93
N SER A 59 -5.33 4.46 -2.11
CA SER A 59 -5.38 5.85 -2.58
C SER A 59 -6.81 6.39 -2.63
N ALA A 60 -7.79 5.61 -3.08
CA ALA A 60 -9.18 6.06 -3.21
C ALA A 60 -9.96 6.07 -1.88
N THR A 61 -9.60 5.19 -0.94
CA THR A 61 -10.36 5.02 0.31
C THR A 61 -9.77 5.77 1.50
N LEU A 62 -8.47 6.08 1.48
CA LEU A 62 -7.75 6.63 2.62
C LEU A 62 -7.27 8.07 2.41
N LEU A 63 -7.08 8.50 1.16
CA LEU A 63 -6.46 9.79 0.89
C LEU A 63 -7.49 10.84 0.48
N ASP A 64 -7.27 12.07 0.92
CA ASP A 64 -7.99 13.21 0.39
C ASP A 64 -7.64 13.42 -1.08
N ASN A 65 -8.60 13.87 -1.88
CA ASN A 65 -8.40 14.11 -3.32
C ASN A 65 -7.36 15.19 -3.63
N THR A 66 -6.97 15.99 -2.65
CA THR A 66 -5.93 17.03 -2.74
C THR A 66 -4.54 16.52 -2.37
N THR A 67 -4.43 15.38 -1.68
CA THR A 67 -3.16 14.80 -1.22
C THR A 67 -2.31 14.41 -2.42
N LYS A 68 -1.11 14.99 -2.53
CA LYS A 68 -0.18 14.64 -3.61
C LYS A 68 0.28 13.21 -3.46
N THR A 69 -0.02 12.37 -4.44
CA THR A 69 0.25 10.93 -4.38
C THR A 69 0.92 10.44 -5.66
N THR A 70 1.81 9.47 -5.51
CA THR A 70 2.31 8.65 -6.62
C THR A 70 1.90 7.20 -6.38
N LEU A 71 1.09 6.65 -7.27
CA LEU A 71 0.73 5.24 -7.29
C LEU A 71 1.64 4.50 -8.28
N ILE A 72 2.28 3.43 -7.82
CA ILE A 72 3.22 2.63 -8.59
C ILE A 72 2.63 1.23 -8.77
N GLU A 73 2.46 0.83 -10.02
CA GLU A 73 1.88 -0.46 -10.39
C GLU A 73 2.44 -0.93 -11.74
N SER A 74 2.78 -2.19 -11.84
CA SER A 74 3.34 -2.77 -13.08
C SER A 74 2.29 -3.32 -14.03
N ASN A 75 1.13 -3.77 -13.52
CA ASN A 75 0.07 -4.36 -14.31
C ASN A 75 -0.69 -3.28 -15.10
N PRO A 76 -0.71 -3.34 -16.46
CA PRO A 76 -1.38 -2.33 -17.27
C PRO A 76 -2.89 -2.21 -17.03
N SER A 77 -3.56 -3.35 -16.72
CA SER A 77 -5.00 -3.36 -16.43
C SER A 77 -5.29 -2.64 -15.12
N ALA A 78 -4.53 -2.94 -14.07
CA ALA A 78 -4.65 -2.29 -12.77
C ALA A 78 -4.33 -0.79 -12.85
N CYS A 79 -3.29 -0.40 -13.58
CA CYS A 79 -3.01 1.02 -13.86
C CYS A 79 -4.17 1.74 -14.59
N SER A 80 -4.83 1.04 -15.52
CA SER A 80 -6.02 1.60 -16.20
C SER A 80 -7.19 1.80 -15.24
N ASP A 81 -7.40 0.83 -14.34
CA ASP A 81 -8.43 0.93 -13.30
C ASP A 81 -8.09 2.07 -12.32
N ALA A 82 -6.84 2.15 -11.85
CA ALA A 82 -6.38 3.20 -10.96
C ALA A 82 -6.60 4.60 -11.54
N ARG A 83 -6.26 4.82 -12.82
CA ARG A 83 -6.50 6.12 -13.50
C ARG A 83 -7.98 6.50 -13.59
N ARG A 84 -8.90 5.53 -13.63
CA ARG A 84 -10.34 5.78 -13.60
C ARG A 84 -10.85 6.02 -12.19
N ASN A 85 -10.44 5.18 -11.24
CA ASN A 85 -10.86 5.26 -9.86
C ASN A 85 -10.39 6.54 -9.18
N LEU A 86 -9.24 7.07 -9.61
CA LEU A 86 -8.56 8.23 -9.03
C LEU A 86 -8.62 9.47 -9.93
N PHE A 87 -9.58 9.54 -10.86
CA PHE A 87 -9.68 10.63 -11.84
C PHE A 87 -9.75 12.02 -11.19
N ASP A 88 -10.44 12.14 -10.05
CA ASP A 88 -10.63 13.40 -9.32
C ASP A 88 -9.59 13.62 -8.20
N TYR A 89 -8.58 12.76 -8.12
CA TYR A 89 -7.53 12.80 -7.10
C TYR A 89 -6.24 13.42 -7.65
N ASN A 90 -5.43 14.01 -6.78
CA ASN A 90 -4.09 14.50 -7.12
C ASN A 90 -3.07 13.36 -7.16
N VAL A 91 -3.32 12.37 -8.00
CA VAL A 91 -2.54 11.13 -8.09
C VAL A 91 -1.87 11.00 -9.46
N LYS A 92 -0.57 10.75 -9.46
CA LYS A 92 0.18 10.29 -10.62
C LYS A 92 0.27 8.76 -10.60
N VAL A 93 -0.17 8.10 -11.65
CA VAL A 93 -0.06 6.64 -11.81
C VAL A 93 1.16 6.31 -12.68
N ASP A 94 2.20 5.77 -12.09
CA ASP A 94 3.42 5.30 -12.74
C ASP A 94 3.30 3.80 -13.05
N GLN A 95 3.21 3.47 -14.35
CA GLN A 95 3.14 2.07 -14.79
C GLN A 95 4.55 1.48 -14.91
N ILE A 96 5.08 1.06 -13.77
CA ILE A 96 6.43 0.49 -13.63
C ILE A 96 6.46 -0.41 -12.38
N SER A 97 7.41 -1.35 -12.31
CA SER A 97 7.60 -2.07 -11.04
C SER A 97 8.27 -1.18 -10.00
N VAL A 98 7.97 -1.44 -8.72
CA VAL A 98 8.56 -0.68 -7.60
C VAL A 98 10.08 -0.77 -7.62
N GLU A 99 10.63 -1.94 -7.97
CA GLU A 99 12.07 -2.20 -8.03
C GLU A 99 12.80 -1.43 -9.13
N GLN A 100 12.07 -0.95 -10.14
CA GLN A 100 12.60 -0.15 -11.27
C GLN A 100 12.22 1.32 -11.18
N TRP A 101 11.34 1.68 -10.24
CA TRP A 101 10.91 3.05 -10.05
C TRP A 101 12.05 3.91 -9.48
N SER A 102 12.12 5.17 -9.91
CA SER A 102 13.07 6.15 -9.38
C SER A 102 12.45 6.85 -8.17
N PRO A 103 12.86 6.51 -6.93
CA PRO A 103 12.25 7.04 -5.72
C PRO A 103 12.34 8.56 -5.63
N GLN A 104 11.30 9.15 -5.06
CA GLN A 104 11.25 10.56 -4.71
C GLN A 104 10.91 10.71 -3.23
N PRO A 105 11.32 11.80 -2.56
CA PRO A 105 11.00 12.02 -1.16
C PRO A 105 9.51 11.92 -0.90
N ALA A 106 9.14 11.14 0.11
CA ALA A 106 7.75 10.91 0.52
C ALA A 106 7.61 11.03 2.04
N GLY A 107 6.42 11.37 2.50
CA GLY A 107 6.11 11.36 3.93
C GLY A 107 5.57 10.03 4.41
N LEU A 108 4.76 9.39 3.55
CA LEU A 108 4.13 8.10 3.78
C LEU A 108 4.36 7.19 2.58
N VAL A 109 4.68 5.93 2.83
CA VAL A 109 4.60 4.84 1.86
C VAL A 109 3.61 3.80 2.37
N ILE A 110 2.61 3.45 1.56
CA ILE A 110 1.79 2.26 1.73
C ILE A 110 2.28 1.26 0.68
N ALA A 111 2.59 0.04 1.10
CA ALA A 111 3.11 -0.99 0.20
C ALA A 111 2.37 -2.31 0.40
N ASP A 112 1.76 -2.82 -0.67
CA ASP A 112 1.01 -4.09 -0.70
C ASP A 112 1.58 -5.03 -1.79
N PRO A 113 2.80 -5.56 -1.58
CA PRO A 113 3.44 -6.42 -2.56
C PRO A 113 2.75 -7.78 -2.68
N ALA A 114 2.99 -8.48 -3.79
CA ALA A 114 2.59 -9.86 -3.95
C ALA A 114 3.24 -10.78 -2.90
N ARG A 115 2.86 -12.08 -2.87
CA ARG A 115 3.29 -13.08 -1.86
C ARG A 115 4.79 -13.18 -1.61
N ASN A 116 5.63 -12.85 -2.57
CA ASN A 116 7.08 -12.81 -2.40
C ASN A 116 7.58 -11.60 -1.58
N GLY A 117 6.68 -10.69 -1.21
CA GLY A 117 7.00 -9.50 -0.43
C GLY A 117 7.87 -8.49 -1.17
N LEU A 118 8.44 -7.53 -0.43
CA LEU A 118 9.33 -6.49 -0.95
C LEU A 118 10.69 -7.06 -1.38
N GLY A 119 11.26 -7.95 -0.57
CA GLY A 119 12.64 -8.37 -0.73
C GLY A 119 13.64 -7.21 -0.56
N ALA A 120 14.92 -7.51 -0.73
CA ALA A 120 15.98 -6.52 -0.49
C ALA A 120 15.91 -5.32 -1.45
N VAL A 121 15.54 -5.55 -2.72
CA VAL A 121 15.47 -4.48 -3.73
C VAL A 121 14.29 -3.55 -3.46
N GLY A 122 13.10 -4.11 -3.16
CA GLY A 122 11.93 -3.31 -2.80
C GLY A 122 12.18 -2.48 -1.54
N VAL A 123 12.75 -3.07 -0.51
CA VAL A 123 13.10 -2.35 0.74
C VAL A 123 14.09 -1.22 0.47
N GLU A 124 15.14 -1.44 -0.33
CA GLU A 124 16.08 -0.37 -0.68
C GLU A 124 15.40 0.75 -1.48
N THR A 125 14.49 0.40 -2.39
CA THR A 125 13.70 1.39 -3.14
C THR A 125 12.84 2.24 -2.21
N LEU A 126 12.11 1.61 -1.27
CA LEU A 126 11.28 2.35 -0.32
C LEU A 126 12.12 3.20 0.64
N LYS A 127 13.26 2.70 1.11
CA LYS A 127 14.19 3.45 1.96
C LYS A 127 14.68 4.75 1.29
N LEU A 128 14.91 4.73 -0.03
CA LEU A 128 15.34 5.90 -0.79
C LEU A 128 14.27 7.00 -0.88
N THR A 129 13.01 6.72 -0.53
CA THR A 129 11.99 7.76 -0.38
C THR A 129 12.18 8.63 0.86
N ASP A 130 12.99 8.18 1.81
CA ASP A 130 13.21 8.80 3.12
C ASP A 130 11.89 9.04 3.91
N ALA A 131 10.91 8.16 3.68
CA ALA A 131 9.59 8.29 4.28
C ALA A 131 9.65 8.21 5.81
N ARG A 132 8.90 9.08 6.48
CA ARG A 132 8.74 9.05 7.94
C ARG A 132 7.90 7.88 8.41
N ARG A 133 6.96 7.46 7.56
CA ARG A 133 6.02 6.37 7.84
C ARG A 133 6.00 5.38 6.68
N ILE A 134 6.09 4.10 6.99
CA ILE A 134 5.82 3.02 6.03
C ILE A 134 4.75 2.12 6.64
N VAL A 135 3.75 1.76 5.84
CA VAL A 135 2.78 0.71 6.14
C VAL A 135 3.01 -0.41 5.14
N LEU A 136 3.35 -1.59 5.63
CA LEU A 136 3.56 -2.78 4.83
C LEU A 136 2.41 -3.76 5.04
N VAL A 137 1.74 -4.12 3.97
CA VAL A 137 0.77 -5.21 3.91
C VAL A 137 1.49 -6.47 3.41
N SER A 138 1.20 -7.63 3.99
CA SER A 138 1.86 -8.89 3.62
C SER A 138 0.89 -10.06 3.74
N CYS A 139 0.61 -10.75 2.63
CA CYS A 139 -0.25 -11.94 2.59
C CYS A 139 0.51 -13.26 2.83
N ASP A 140 1.80 -13.20 3.13
CA ASP A 140 2.65 -14.33 3.49
C ASP A 140 3.48 -13.98 4.73
N ALA A 141 3.30 -14.74 5.81
CA ALA A 141 3.94 -14.45 7.10
C ALA A 141 5.47 -14.58 7.05
N VAL A 142 6.01 -15.47 6.21
CA VAL A 142 7.46 -15.68 6.10
C VAL A 142 8.10 -14.52 5.34
N ALA A 143 7.49 -14.13 4.22
CA ALA A 143 7.92 -12.96 3.45
C ALA A 143 7.79 -11.68 4.29
N GLY A 144 6.65 -11.50 4.98
CA GLY A 144 6.42 -10.37 5.88
C GLY A 144 7.45 -10.27 6.99
N ALA A 145 7.74 -11.36 7.69
CA ALA A 145 8.77 -11.36 8.76
C ALA A 145 10.17 -11.02 8.23
N ARG A 146 10.52 -11.51 7.03
CA ARG A 146 11.77 -11.14 6.36
C ARG A 146 11.80 -9.64 6.04
N ASP A 147 10.73 -9.09 5.48
CA ASP A 147 10.67 -7.69 5.05
C ASP A 147 10.63 -6.74 6.25
N ILE A 148 9.96 -7.12 7.35
CA ILE A 148 10.02 -6.40 8.64
C ILE A 148 11.48 -6.30 9.11
N ARG A 149 12.24 -7.40 9.07
CA ARG A 149 13.65 -7.38 9.42
C ARG A 149 14.46 -6.46 8.52
N LEU A 150 14.26 -6.56 7.19
CA LEU A 150 14.98 -5.73 6.22
C LEU A 150 14.70 -4.24 6.43
N LEU A 151 13.44 -3.84 6.69
CA LEU A 151 13.09 -2.46 7.00
C LEU A 151 13.72 -1.99 8.32
N THR A 152 13.76 -2.86 9.33
CA THR A 152 14.41 -2.56 10.61
C THR A 152 15.92 -2.36 10.42
N ASP A 153 16.58 -3.25 9.67
CA ASP A 153 18.00 -3.12 9.32
C ASP A 153 18.28 -1.86 8.48
N ALA A 154 17.27 -1.38 7.72
CA ALA A 154 17.32 -0.13 6.96
C ALA A 154 17.11 1.15 7.79
N GLY A 155 16.89 1.01 9.12
CA GLY A 155 16.78 2.12 10.07
C GLY A 155 15.36 2.54 10.40
N TYR A 156 14.35 1.73 10.07
CA TYR A 156 12.96 1.93 10.52
C TYR A 156 12.69 1.21 11.83
N THR A 157 11.84 1.78 12.67
CA THR A 157 11.32 1.14 13.87
C THR A 157 9.96 0.52 13.56
N CYS A 158 9.82 -0.79 13.74
CA CYS A 158 8.53 -1.46 13.67
C CYS A 158 7.73 -1.13 14.94
N GLU A 159 6.61 -0.43 14.79
CA GLU A 159 5.76 0.00 15.90
C GLU A 159 4.70 -1.02 16.27
N GLY A 160 4.31 -1.86 15.32
CA GLY A 160 3.31 -2.89 15.54
C GLY A 160 3.07 -3.73 14.29
N VAL A 161 2.48 -4.90 14.51
CA VAL A 161 2.02 -5.82 13.48
C VAL A 161 0.63 -6.30 13.87
N THR A 162 -0.36 -6.03 13.03
CA THR A 162 -1.71 -6.57 13.15
C THR A 162 -1.86 -7.73 12.16
N VAL A 163 -2.47 -8.82 12.61
CA VAL A 163 -2.73 -10.01 11.80
C VAL A 163 -4.24 -10.14 11.59
N LEU A 164 -4.65 -10.24 10.33
CA LEU A 164 -6.05 -10.38 9.91
C LEU A 164 -6.28 -11.76 9.30
N ASP A 165 -7.31 -12.45 9.77
CA ASP A 165 -7.79 -13.70 9.13
C ASP A 165 -8.79 -13.36 8.02
N LEU A 166 -8.26 -12.98 6.86
CA LEU A 166 -9.06 -12.67 5.66
C LEU A 166 -9.28 -13.88 4.75
N PHE A 167 -8.65 -15.00 5.07
CA PHE A 167 -8.71 -16.25 4.30
C PHE A 167 -9.13 -17.44 5.18
N PRO A 168 -10.35 -17.43 5.76
CA PRO A 168 -10.77 -18.42 6.73
C PRO A 168 -10.66 -19.84 6.16
N ASN A 169 -10.26 -20.79 7.01
CA ASN A 169 -9.98 -22.19 6.68
C ASN A 169 -8.78 -22.43 5.74
N THR A 170 -7.90 -21.46 5.61
CA THR A 170 -6.60 -21.61 4.92
C THR A 170 -5.45 -21.25 5.87
N PRO A 171 -4.20 -21.62 5.57
CA PRO A 171 -3.06 -21.22 6.36
C PRO A 171 -2.61 -19.77 6.08
N HIS A 172 -3.32 -19.05 5.23
CA HIS A 172 -2.95 -17.68 4.83
C HIS A 172 -3.55 -16.66 5.79
N VAL A 173 -2.76 -15.66 6.12
CA VAL A 173 -3.16 -14.49 6.90
C VAL A 173 -2.73 -13.23 6.16
N GLU A 174 -3.39 -12.13 6.44
CA GLU A 174 -2.93 -10.81 6.04
C GLU A 174 -2.29 -10.13 7.24
N MET A 175 -1.15 -9.47 7.04
CA MET A 175 -0.44 -8.73 8.07
C MET A 175 -0.32 -7.28 7.66
N VAL A 176 -0.62 -6.37 8.59
CA VAL A 176 -0.36 -4.93 8.43
C VAL A 176 0.70 -4.54 9.45
N SER A 177 1.82 -4.06 8.96
CA SER A 177 2.97 -3.67 9.79
C SER A 177 3.23 -2.17 9.66
N ALA A 178 3.30 -1.47 10.79
CA ALA A 178 3.55 -0.04 10.85
C ALA A 178 5.02 0.25 11.21
N PHE A 179 5.62 1.15 10.46
CA PHE A 179 7.00 1.58 10.69
C PHE A 179 7.12 3.08 10.77
N SER A 180 8.00 3.55 11.64
CA SER A 180 8.39 4.96 11.71
C SER A 180 9.89 5.13 11.56
N ARG A 181 10.29 6.32 11.13
CA ARG A 181 11.67 6.76 11.11
C ARG A 181 11.75 8.18 11.68
N ASN A 182 12.59 8.36 12.66
CA ASN A 182 12.88 9.70 13.19
C ASN A 182 13.67 10.48 12.12
N ALA A 183 13.23 11.71 11.91
CA ALA A 183 13.89 12.65 10.99
C ALA A 183 15.23 13.13 11.57
#